data_29c476536aff92654924c722612184ac
#
_entry.id   29c476536aff92654924c722612184ac
#
_cell.length_a   1.000
_cell.length_b   1.000
_cell.length_c   1.000
_cell.angle_alpha   90.00
_cell.angle_beta   90.00
_cell.angle_gamma   90.00
#
_symmetry.space_group_name_H-M   'P 1'
#
loop_
_entity.id
_entity.type
_entity.pdbx_description
1 polymer ?
#
loop_
_entity_poly.entity_id
_entity_poly.type
_entity_poly.pdbx_seq_one_letter_code
_entity_poly.pdbx_strand_id
1 'polypeptide(L)'
;MKKGYRVNQNRGLIALGLFKDYDDIRNSPTQKYGPVMPGDIKYKDVNGDGVVNDNDKVAIGATTTPNLVYGIGASFAWKGIDVNVHFQGAGKSTFPIYGKCVYAFSESDWGNIFKDMISDRWVDSETAAKLGLHANENPNATYPRLTYGENKNNQQTSTYWMRDGR
;
A
#
# COMPACT_ATOMS: atom_id res chain seq x y z
N MET A 1 -11.03 -4.64 18.43
CA MET A 1 -9.65 -4.71 18.98
C MET A 1 -9.24 -6.17 19.18
N LYS A 2 -8.02 -6.56 18.84
CA LYS A 2 -7.51 -7.91 19.12
C LYS A 2 -6.63 -7.82 20.37
N LYS A 3 -6.84 -8.75 21.35
CA LYS A 3 -6.06 -8.81 22.59
C LYS A 3 -4.55 -8.96 22.27
N GLY A 4 -3.70 -8.22 22.96
CA GLY A 4 -2.25 -8.24 22.77
C GLY A 4 -1.70 -7.23 21.75
N TYR A 5 -2.56 -6.44 21.10
CA TYR A 5 -2.15 -5.41 20.17
C TYR A 5 -2.43 -4.00 20.72
N ARG A 6 -1.68 -3.01 20.25
CA ARG A 6 -1.90 -1.61 20.60
C ARG A 6 -3.27 -1.14 20.10
N VAL A 7 -3.83 -0.15 20.77
CA VAL A 7 -5.02 0.55 20.28
C VAL A 7 -4.69 1.23 18.94
N ASN A 8 -5.58 1.14 17.96
CA ASN A 8 -5.40 1.67 16.59
C ASN A 8 -4.19 1.08 15.85
N GLN A 9 -3.75 -0.13 16.22
CA GLN A 9 -2.73 -0.85 15.46
C GLN A 9 -3.28 -1.28 14.10
N ASN A 10 -2.63 -0.85 13.04
CA ASN A 10 -2.91 -1.33 11.69
C ASN A 10 -2.58 -2.82 11.57
N ARG A 11 -3.50 -3.57 10.98
CA ARG A 11 -3.32 -5.00 10.67
C ARG A 11 -3.61 -5.24 9.20
N GLY A 12 -2.81 -6.06 8.60
CA GLY A 12 -2.94 -6.39 7.19
C GLY A 12 -1.93 -7.46 6.77
N LEU A 13 -1.85 -7.67 5.48
CA LEU A 13 -0.95 -8.63 4.86
C LEU A 13 0.44 -8.02 4.65
N ILE A 14 1.45 -8.88 4.62
CA ILE A 14 2.80 -8.51 4.22
C ILE A 14 2.92 -8.71 2.71
N ALA A 15 3.09 -7.65 1.95
CA ALA A 15 3.33 -7.72 0.52
C ALA A 15 4.81 -8.07 0.25
N LEU A 16 5.03 -8.97 -0.71
CA LEU A 16 6.35 -9.40 -1.18
C LEU A 16 6.74 -8.75 -2.53
N GLY A 17 5.85 -7.98 -3.13
CA GLY A 17 5.98 -7.39 -4.44
C GLY A 17 4.83 -7.79 -5.35
N LEU A 18 5.10 -7.83 -6.65
CA LEU A 18 4.13 -8.27 -7.67
C LEU A 18 4.50 -9.66 -8.19
N PHE A 19 3.50 -10.44 -8.57
CA PHE A 19 3.73 -11.70 -9.30
C PHE A 19 4.37 -11.41 -10.66
N LYS A 20 5.46 -12.12 -10.97
CA LYS A 20 6.19 -11.93 -12.22
C LYS A 20 5.52 -12.61 -13.40
N ASP A 21 5.11 -13.84 -13.21
CA ASP A 21 4.56 -14.74 -14.24
C ASP A 21 3.66 -15.82 -13.61
N TYR A 22 3.09 -16.68 -14.45
CA TYR A 22 2.26 -17.80 -13.99
C TYR A 22 3.04 -18.90 -13.26
N ASP A 23 4.34 -19.02 -13.49
CA ASP A 23 5.18 -19.98 -12.75
C ASP A 23 5.41 -19.48 -11.33
N ASP A 24 5.62 -18.19 -11.14
CA ASP A 24 5.70 -17.57 -9.81
C ASP A 24 4.39 -17.75 -9.04
N ILE A 25 3.23 -17.62 -9.70
CA ILE A 25 1.92 -17.88 -9.08
C ILE A 25 1.79 -19.35 -8.66
N ARG A 26 2.14 -20.31 -9.55
CA ARG A 26 2.05 -21.74 -9.26
C ARG A 26 2.94 -22.21 -8.12
N ASN A 27 4.11 -21.57 -7.97
CA ASN A 27 5.09 -21.88 -6.94
C ASN A 27 4.88 -21.08 -5.63
N SER A 28 3.80 -20.33 -5.54
CA SER A 28 3.48 -19.49 -4.37
C SER A 28 2.23 -19.99 -3.64
N PRO A 29 2.07 -19.65 -2.34
CA PRO A 29 0.84 -19.95 -1.61
C PRO A 29 -0.39 -19.39 -2.30
N THR A 30 -1.49 -20.15 -2.27
CA THR A 30 -2.75 -19.74 -2.91
C THR A 30 -3.37 -18.56 -2.20
N GLN A 31 -3.64 -17.45 -2.91
CA GLN A 31 -4.30 -16.28 -2.34
C GLN A 31 -5.83 -16.39 -2.47
N LYS A 32 -6.56 -16.28 -1.35
CA LYS A 32 -8.02 -16.49 -1.29
C LYS A 32 -8.87 -15.23 -1.49
N TYR A 33 -8.28 -14.13 -1.92
CA TYR A 33 -9.02 -12.87 -2.11
C TYR A 33 -9.57 -12.68 -3.52
N GLY A 34 -9.38 -13.64 -4.40
CA GLY A 34 -9.85 -13.64 -5.78
C GLY A 34 -8.85 -14.28 -6.75
N PRO A 35 -9.20 -14.36 -8.04
CA PRO A 35 -8.27 -14.82 -9.05
C PRO A 35 -7.04 -13.90 -9.10
N VAL A 36 -5.85 -14.49 -9.15
CA VAL A 36 -4.59 -13.75 -9.29
C VAL A 36 -4.00 -13.98 -10.68
N MET A 37 -3.36 -12.95 -11.20
CA MET A 37 -2.65 -12.96 -12.47
C MET A 37 -1.27 -12.31 -12.28
N PRO A 38 -0.33 -12.53 -13.22
CA PRO A 38 0.92 -11.78 -13.22
C PRO A 38 0.69 -10.28 -13.13
N GLY A 39 1.50 -9.58 -12.33
CA GLY A 39 1.31 -8.16 -12.01
C GLY A 39 0.35 -7.85 -10.86
N ASP A 40 -0.30 -8.85 -10.27
CA ASP A 40 -1.05 -8.67 -9.02
C ASP A 40 -0.12 -8.73 -7.81
N ILE A 41 -0.56 -8.14 -6.68
CA ILE A 41 0.22 -8.11 -5.45
C ILE A 41 0.34 -9.51 -4.86
N LYS A 42 1.56 -9.94 -4.59
CA LYS A 42 1.92 -11.17 -3.92
C LYS A 42 2.05 -10.96 -2.43
N TYR A 43 1.38 -11.77 -1.63
CA TYR A 43 1.42 -11.70 -0.18
C TYR A 43 2.14 -12.88 0.44
N LYS A 44 2.68 -12.63 1.63
CA LYS A 44 3.35 -13.65 2.45
C LYS A 44 2.33 -14.49 3.18
N ASP A 45 2.45 -15.79 3.07
CA ASP A 45 1.87 -16.75 3.99
C ASP A 45 2.67 -16.70 5.29
N VAL A 46 2.04 -16.23 6.35
CA VAL A 46 2.70 -15.99 7.64
C VAL A 46 2.62 -17.22 8.55
N ASN A 47 1.53 -17.97 8.45
CA ASN A 47 1.30 -19.15 9.27
C ASN A 47 1.85 -20.45 8.65
N GLY A 48 2.22 -20.43 7.34
CA GLY A 48 2.83 -21.55 6.62
C GLY A 48 1.84 -22.65 6.24
N ASP A 49 0.55 -22.33 6.12
CA ASP A 49 -0.48 -23.32 5.77
C ASP A 49 -0.66 -23.50 4.24
N GLY A 50 0.12 -22.80 3.42
CA GLY A 50 0.06 -22.83 1.96
C GLY A 50 -1.04 -21.95 1.37
N VAL A 51 -1.75 -21.18 2.19
CA VAL A 51 -2.89 -20.36 1.79
C VAL A 51 -2.85 -18.99 2.43
N VAL A 52 -2.82 -17.94 1.62
CA VAL A 52 -2.91 -16.56 2.11
C VAL A 52 -4.38 -16.17 2.31
N ASN A 53 -4.74 -15.88 3.56
CA ASN A 53 -6.10 -15.52 3.97
C ASN A 53 -6.07 -14.57 5.20
N ASP A 54 -7.22 -14.37 5.85
CA ASP A 54 -7.32 -13.46 6.99
C ASP A 54 -6.52 -13.88 8.23
N ASN A 55 -6.08 -15.15 8.31
CA ASN A 55 -5.20 -15.61 9.39
C ASN A 55 -3.78 -15.07 9.26
N ASP A 56 -3.36 -14.68 8.05
CA ASP A 56 -2.06 -14.08 7.76
C ASP A 56 -2.00 -12.58 8.03
N LYS A 57 -3.14 -11.97 8.42
CA LYS A 57 -3.18 -10.56 8.78
C LYS A 57 -2.51 -10.34 10.13
N VAL A 58 -1.34 -9.71 10.08
CA VAL A 58 -0.50 -9.37 11.23
C VAL A 58 -0.49 -7.86 11.50
N ALA A 59 0.14 -7.44 12.58
CA ALA A 59 0.40 -6.03 12.82
C ALA A 59 1.40 -5.51 11.78
N ILE A 60 1.00 -4.50 11.04
CA ILE A 60 1.83 -3.85 10.02
C ILE A 60 2.00 -2.37 10.36
N GLY A 61 3.21 -1.84 10.14
CA GLY A 61 3.52 -0.46 10.45
C GLY A 61 3.34 -0.07 11.92
N ALA A 62 3.16 1.21 12.14
CA ALA A 62 2.83 1.77 13.45
C ALA A 62 1.30 1.90 13.62
N THR A 63 0.88 2.53 14.69
CA THR A 63 -0.53 2.89 14.92
C THR A 63 -0.91 4.10 14.05
N THR A 64 -2.20 4.23 13.74
CA THR A 64 -2.71 5.39 12.99
C THR A 64 -2.52 6.70 13.80
N THR A 65 -2.70 6.62 15.12
CA THR A 65 -2.38 7.74 16.01
C THR A 65 -0.89 7.73 16.32
N PRO A 66 -0.18 8.88 16.21
CA PRO A 66 1.24 8.95 16.54
C PRO A 66 1.54 8.47 17.95
N ASN A 67 2.57 7.63 18.10
CA ASN A 67 3.02 7.14 19.39
C ASN A 67 4.02 8.09 20.07
N LEU A 68 4.52 9.05 19.33
CA LEU A 68 5.46 10.06 19.82
C LEU A 68 5.01 11.42 19.30
N VAL A 69 4.79 12.34 20.22
CA VAL A 69 4.60 13.76 19.91
C VAL A 69 5.64 14.52 20.72
N TYR A 70 6.35 15.40 20.08
CA TYR A 70 7.39 16.22 20.72
C TYR A 70 7.26 17.67 20.31
N GLY A 71 7.65 18.55 21.19
CA GLY A 71 7.71 19.99 20.94
C GLY A 71 8.91 20.60 21.63
N ILE A 72 9.51 21.56 20.98
CA ILE A 72 10.56 22.42 21.55
C ILE A 72 10.28 23.86 21.18
N GLY A 73 10.38 24.74 22.15
CA GLY A 73 10.15 26.16 21.95
C GLY A 73 11.19 27.00 22.64
N ALA A 74 11.45 28.17 22.09
CA ALA A 74 12.30 29.19 22.70
C ALA A 74 11.64 30.57 22.56
N SER A 75 11.74 31.35 23.60
CA SER A 75 11.25 32.73 23.65
C SER A 75 12.41 33.66 23.99
N PHE A 76 12.50 34.74 23.26
CA PHE A 76 13.50 35.79 23.51
C PHE A 76 12.84 37.17 23.48
N ALA A 77 13.08 37.97 24.51
CA ALA A 77 12.59 39.34 24.61
C ALA A 77 13.76 40.30 24.81
N TRP A 78 13.85 41.34 23.99
CA TRP A 78 14.91 42.34 24.10
C TRP A 78 14.44 43.70 23.57
N LYS A 79 14.53 44.73 24.40
CA LYS A 79 14.23 46.13 24.06
C LYS A 79 12.91 46.35 23.29
N GLY A 80 11.83 45.66 23.70
CA GLY A 80 10.51 45.77 23.08
C GLY A 80 10.32 44.89 21.82
N ILE A 81 11.28 43.98 21.51
CA ILE A 81 11.16 42.97 20.48
C ILE A 81 10.99 41.63 21.19
N ASP A 82 9.88 40.94 20.91
CA ASP A 82 9.59 39.61 21.43
C ASP A 82 9.60 38.61 20.27
N VAL A 83 10.40 37.55 20.37
CA VAL A 83 10.48 36.48 19.39
C VAL A 83 10.13 35.16 20.07
N ASN A 84 9.14 34.45 19.51
CA ASN A 84 8.76 33.11 19.93
C ASN A 84 8.94 32.16 18.75
N VAL A 85 9.65 31.05 18.98
CA VAL A 85 9.81 29.99 18.04
C VAL A 85 9.35 28.69 18.67
N HIS A 86 8.48 27.98 18.02
CA HIS A 86 7.98 26.68 18.48
C HIS A 86 8.05 25.65 17.34
N PHE A 87 8.68 24.51 17.61
CA PHE A 87 8.73 23.37 16.73
C PHE A 87 7.94 22.22 17.37
N GLN A 88 7.04 21.62 16.60
CA GLN A 88 6.29 20.45 17.01
C GLN A 88 6.39 19.39 15.95
N GLY A 89 6.53 18.13 16.36
CA GLY A 89 6.57 17.01 15.47
C GLY A 89 5.83 15.79 16.03
N ALA A 90 5.41 14.94 15.14
CA ALA A 90 4.82 13.64 15.45
C ALA A 90 5.67 12.55 14.81
N GLY A 91 5.81 11.43 15.50
CA GLY A 91 6.59 10.29 15.01
C GLY A 91 5.88 8.97 15.22
N LYS A 92 6.33 7.94 14.49
CA LYS A 92 5.80 6.58 14.57
C LYS A 92 4.29 6.50 14.33
N SER A 93 3.84 7.09 13.23
CA SER A 93 2.49 6.94 12.72
C SER A 93 2.53 6.34 11.33
N THR A 94 1.59 5.48 11.00
CA THR A 94 1.39 4.98 9.65
C THR A 94 -0.10 4.88 9.34
N PHE A 95 -0.46 5.05 8.09
CA PHE A 95 -1.83 4.89 7.65
C PHE A 95 -1.88 4.11 6.33
N PRO A 96 -2.90 3.28 6.13
CA PRO A 96 -3.14 2.64 4.84
C PRO A 96 -3.81 3.64 3.89
N ILE A 97 -3.35 3.67 2.64
CA ILE A 97 -4.08 4.31 1.57
C ILE A 97 -5.09 3.32 0.99
N TYR A 98 -6.33 3.76 0.84
CA TYR A 98 -7.41 2.92 0.33
C TYR A 98 -8.54 3.78 -0.26
N GLY A 99 -9.44 3.12 -0.97
CA GLY A 99 -10.66 3.74 -1.47
C GLY A 99 -10.62 4.09 -2.95
N LYS A 100 -11.73 4.63 -3.43
CA LYS A 100 -12.02 4.91 -4.85
C LYS A 100 -10.99 5.82 -5.54
N CYS A 101 -10.37 6.71 -4.80
CA CYS A 101 -9.36 7.62 -5.33
C CYS A 101 -7.99 6.97 -5.50
N VAL A 102 -7.77 5.77 -4.93
CA VAL A 102 -6.47 5.08 -4.93
C VAL A 102 -6.49 3.86 -5.83
N TYR A 103 -7.58 3.08 -5.76
CA TYR A 103 -7.69 1.87 -6.57
C TYR A 103 -8.22 2.22 -7.95
N ALA A 104 -7.37 2.00 -8.96
CA ALA A 104 -7.72 2.29 -10.35
C ALA A 104 -9.01 1.54 -10.75
N PHE A 105 -9.93 2.27 -11.38
CA PHE A 105 -11.19 1.76 -11.93
C PHE A 105 -12.04 0.94 -10.95
N SER A 106 -11.84 1.11 -9.64
CA SER A 106 -12.72 0.52 -8.65
C SER A 106 -14.12 1.10 -8.79
N GLU A 107 -15.15 0.28 -8.60
CA GLU A 107 -16.54 0.67 -8.80
C GLU A 107 -16.88 1.12 -10.23
N SER A 108 -16.37 0.38 -11.21
CA SER A 108 -16.69 0.56 -12.64
C SER A 108 -16.37 1.97 -13.14
N ASP A 109 -17.37 2.71 -13.58
CA ASP A 109 -17.22 4.00 -14.28
C ASP A 109 -16.82 5.18 -13.40
N TRP A 110 -16.79 5.01 -12.08
CA TRP A 110 -16.54 6.09 -11.11
C TRP A 110 -15.12 6.16 -10.58
N GLY A 111 -14.32 5.13 -10.82
CA GLY A 111 -12.94 5.08 -10.38
C GLY A 111 -12.01 5.79 -11.34
N ASN A 112 -11.37 6.86 -10.88
CA ASN A 112 -10.30 7.52 -11.62
C ASN A 112 -8.97 6.76 -11.48
N ILE A 113 -7.99 7.14 -12.28
CA ILE A 113 -6.63 6.63 -12.21
C ILE A 113 -5.65 7.79 -12.12
N PHE A 114 -4.64 7.65 -11.29
CA PHE A 114 -3.54 8.61 -11.23
C PHE A 114 -2.61 8.46 -12.44
N LYS A 115 -2.09 9.58 -12.93
CA LYS A 115 -1.13 9.58 -14.04
C LYS A 115 0.08 8.69 -13.78
N ASP A 116 0.60 8.70 -12.56
CA ASP A 116 1.75 7.90 -12.17
C ASP A 116 1.45 6.39 -12.23
N MET A 117 0.23 5.99 -11.91
CA MET A 117 -0.21 4.60 -12.08
C MET A 117 -0.27 4.18 -13.55
N ILE A 118 -0.63 5.09 -14.45
CA ILE A 118 -0.61 4.79 -15.89
C ILE A 118 0.82 4.60 -16.39
N SER A 119 1.74 5.46 -15.95
CA SER A 119 3.12 5.48 -16.44
C SER A 119 3.99 4.37 -15.85
N ASP A 120 3.73 3.95 -14.61
CA ASP A 120 4.54 2.97 -13.87
C ASP A 120 3.73 1.77 -13.39
N ARG A 121 2.77 1.31 -14.19
CA ARG A 121 2.03 0.07 -13.95
C ARG A 121 2.77 -1.14 -14.49
N TRP A 122 2.48 -2.29 -13.92
CA TRP A 122 2.94 -3.55 -14.46
C TRP A 122 2.26 -3.86 -15.81
N VAL A 123 3.05 -4.20 -16.79
CA VAL A 123 2.61 -4.56 -18.15
C VAL A 123 3.51 -5.68 -18.65
N ASP A 124 2.91 -6.78 -19.11
CA ASP A 124 3.63 -7.86 -19.76
C ASP A 124 3.92 -7.55 -21.24
N SER A 125 4.77 -8.36 -21.86
CA SER A 125 5.17 -8.19 -23.25
C SER A 125 4.00 -8.36 -24.22
N GLU A 126 3.06 -9.26 -23.95
CA GLU A 126 1.89 -9.49 -24.77
C GLU A 126 0.92 -8.31 -24.74
N THR A 127 0.65 -7.78 -23.54
CA THR A 127 -0.17 -6.59 -23.36
C THR A 127 0.49 -5.36 -23.98
N ALA A 128 1.81 -5.21 -23.83
CA ALA A 128 2.56 -4.12 -24.46
C ALA A 128 2.45 -4.19 -26.00
N ALA A 129 2.58 -5.38 -26.57
CA ALA A 129 2.42 -5.58 -28.02
C ALA A 129 1.01 -5.22 -28.52
N LYS A 130 -0.02 -5.55 -27.75
CA LYS A 130 -1.43 -5.20 -28.07
C LYS A 130 -1.72 -3.71 -27.96
N LEU A 131 -1.12 -3.03 -27.01
CA LEU A 131 -1.31 -1.60 -26.76
C LEU A 131 -0.42 -0.71 -27.65
N GLY A 132 0.61 -1.28 -28.27
CA GLY A 132 1.51 -0.57 -29.18
C GLY A 132 2.21 0.61 -28.52
N LEU A 133 2.07 1.82 -29.10
CA LEU A 133 2.69 3.04 -28.58
C LEU A 133 2.12 3.54 -27.23
N HIS A 134 1.05 2.93 -26.73
CA HIS A 134 0.38 3.38 -25.50
C HIS A 134 0.94 2.75 -24.22
N ALA A 135 1.71 1.68 -24.32
CA ALA A 135 2.38 1.08 -23.17
C ALA A 135 3.63 0.30 -23.59
N ASN A 136 4.64 0.35 -22.74
CA ASN A 136 5.82 -0.51 -22.83
C ASN A 136 5.74 -1.62 -21.78
N GLU A 137 6.39 -2.74 -22.03
CA GLU A 137 6.59 -3.76 -21.03
C GLU A 137 7.28 -3.17 -19.79
N ASN A 138 6.73 -3.46 -18.59
CA ASN A 138 7.28 -2.97 -17.33
C ASN A 138 7.17 -4.04 -16.23
N PRO A 139 8.08 -5.02 -16.20
CA PRO A 139 8.08 -6.08 -15.19
C PRO A 139 8.51 -5.61 -13.79
N ASN A 140 9.17 -4.46 -13.69
CA ASN A 140 9.67 -3.88 -12.45
C ASN A 140 8.82 -2.69 -11.98
N ALA A 141 7.56 -2.65 -12.38
CA ALA A 141 6.65 -1.57 -12.04
C ALA A 141 6.43 -1.42 -10.53
N THR A 142 6.22 -0.18 -10.12
CA THR A 142 5.82 0.14 -8.74
C THR A 142 4.35 -0.18 -8.49
N TYR A 143 3.49 -0.02 -9.52
CA TYR A 143 2.05 -0.25 -9.39
C TYR A 143 1.63 -1.58 -10.03
N PRO A 144 0.62 -2.26 -9.45
CA PRO A 144 0.13 -3.50 -10.01
C PRO A 144 -0.50 -3.28 -11.39
N ARG A 145 -0.78 -4.38 -12.08
CA ARG A 145 -1.51 -4.34 -13.34
C ARG A 145 -2.86 -3.64 -13.16
N LEU A 146 -3.32 -2.96 -14.19
CA LEU A 146 -4.64 -2.36 -14.18
C LEU A 146 -5.72 -3.41 -14.43
N THR A 147 -6.79 -3.31 -13.64
CA THR A 147 -8.01 -4.11 -13.83
C THR A 147 -9.21 -3.18 -13.83
N TYR A 148 -10.15 -3.45 -14.72
CA TYR A 148 -11.43 -2.77 -14.68
C TYR A 148 -12.33 -3.45 -13.63
N GLY A 149 -12.89 -2.67 -12.72
CA GLY A 149 -13.68 -3.16 -11.59
C GLY A 149 -12.85 -3.56 -10.37
N GLU A 150 -13.47 -4.28 -9.44
CA GLU A 150 -12.82 -4.71 -8.22
C GLU A 150 -11.74 -5.79 -8.46
N ASN A 151 -10.53 -5.52 -8.01
CA ASN A 151 -9.51 -6.53 -7.78
C ASN A 151 -9.31 -6.71 -6.28
N LYS A 152 -10.10 -7.59 -5.67
CA LYS A 152 -10.09 -7.82 -4.22
C LYS A 152 -8.72 -8.23 -3.68
N ASN A 153 -7.89 -8.88 -4.49
CA ASN A 153 -6.53 -9.23 -4.10
C ASN A 153 -5.68 -7.97 -3.92
N ASN A 154 -5.66 -7.08 -4.91
CA ASN A 154 -4.82 -5.87 -4.87
C ASN A 154 -5.35 -4.80 -3.90
N GLN A 155 -6.60 -4.92 -3.47
CA GLN A 155 -7.25 -3.96 -2.56
C GLN A 155 -7.14 -4.35 -1.07
N GLN A 156 -6.42 -5.42 -0.74
CA GLN A 156 -6.22 -5.80 0.66
C GLN A 156 -5.35 -4.78 1.41
N THR A 157 -5.73 -4.50 2.66
CA THR A 157 -4.87 -3.75 3.57
C THR A 157 -3.55 -4.51 3.74
N SER A 158 -2.46 -3.90 3.33
CA SER A 158 -1.15 -4.55 3.30
C SER A 158 -0.02 -3.53 3.43
N THR A 159 1.19 -4.02 3.63
CA THR A 159 2.39 -3.17 3.65
C THR A 159 2.60 -2.44 2.33
N TYR A 160 2.03 -2.93 1.23
CA TYR A 160 2.11 -2.28 -0.08
C TYR A 160 1.43 -0.90 -0.08
N TRP A 161 0.28 -0.79 0.56
CA TRP A 161 -0.52 0.44 0.64
C TRP A 161 -0.27 1.27 1.90
N MET A 162 0.68 0.86 2.76
CA MET A 162 1.04 1.63 3.94
C MET A 162 1.90 2.83 3.58
N ARG A 163 1.64 3.95 4.23
CA ARG A 163 2.44 5.18 4.13
C ARG A 163 2.84 5.65 5.52
N ASP A 164 3.99 6.32 5.57
CA ASP A 164 4.48 6.98 6.78
C ASP A 164 3.68 8.27 7.01
N GLY A 165 3.25 8.47 8.24
CA GLY A 165 2.48 9.64 8.68
C GLY A 165 3.30 10.67 9.47
N ARG A 166 4.64 10.59 9.34
CA ARG A 166 5.56 11.56 9.95
C ARG A 166 5.69 12.80 9.11
#